data_c4cdeabed607c303c1fa56dc0eeedbfc
#
_entry.id   c4cdeabed607c303c1fa56dc0eeedbfc
#
_cell.length_a   1.000
_cell.length_b   1.000
_cell.length_c   1.000
_cell.angle_alpha   90.00
_cell.angle_beta   90.00
_cell.angle_gamma   90.00
#
_symmetry.space_group_name_H-M   'P 1'
#
loop_
_entity.id
_entity.type
_entity.pdbx_description
1 polymer ?
#
loop_
_entity_poly.entity_id
_entity_poly.type
_entity_poly.pdbx_seq_one_letter_code
_entity_poly.pdbx_strand_id
1 'polypeptide(L)'
;MPAPLSVIIPTLQAAEDLPRCLASLMPGAEAGLIREVLLSDGGSRDATADIADAAGASIIQSERGRGKQLATGAKAARGEWLLFLHADTSLTRDWVERVRDHMANAPGKAAYFTPFKLCKPRRLMAALLLFKIS
;
A
#
# COMPACT_ATOMS: atom_id res chain seq x y z
N MET A 1 -1.56 20.15 -8.45
CA MET A 1 -1.69 18.83 -9.08
C MET A 1 -2.09 17.80 -8.03
N PRO A 2 -3.02 16.91 -8.30
CA PRO A 2 -3.34 15.84 -7.34
C PRO A 2 -2.14 14.91 -7.15
N ALA A 3 -1.99 14.39 -5.96
CA ALA A 3 -0.94 13.43 -5.66
C ALA A 3 -1.09 12.19 -6.56
N PRO A 4 0.01 11.62 -7.05
CA PRO A 4 -0.05 10.59 -8.09
C PRO A 4 -0.30 9.16 -7.58
N LEU A 5 -0.08 8.88 -6.30
CA LEU A 5 0.04 7.51 -5.82
C LEU A 5 -1.17 7.06 -5.02
N SER A 6 -1.77 5.94 -5.43
CA SER A 6 -2.72 5.19 -4.62
C SER A 6 -2.02 3.97 -4.02
N VAL A 7 -2.07 3.83 -2.71
CA VAL A 7 -1.51 2.68 -2.00
C VAL A 7 -2.63 1.68 -1.73
N ILE A 8 -2.42 0.44 -2.12
CA ILE A 8 -3.40 -0.64 -1.96
C ILE A 8 -2.83 -1.70 -1.03
N ILE A 9 -3.51 -1.95 0.07
CA ILE A 9 -3.09 -2.90 1.09
C ILE A 9 -4.17 -3.98 1.23
N PRO A 10 -3.93 -5.21 0.79
CA PRO A 10 -4.87 -6.30 1.06
C PRO A 10 -4.79 -6.65 2.55
N THR A 11 -5.94 -6.70 3.20
CA THR A 11 -6.03 -6.97 4.64
C THR A 11 -6.94 -8.15 4.95
N LEU A 12 -6.55 -8.93 5.93
CA LEU A 12 -7.37 -9.95 6.55
C LEU A 12 -6.82 -10.20 7.95
N GLN A 13 -7.57 -9.79 8.98
CA GLN A 13 -7.15 -9.90 10.37
C GLN A 13 -5.74 -9.30 10.59
N ALA A 14 -5.54 -8.04 10.12
CA ALA A 14 -4.23 -7.39 10.06
C ALA A 14 -3.98 -6.41 11.22
N ALA A 15 -4.81 -6.40 12.25
CA ALA A 15 -4.74 -5.40 13.32
C ALA A 15 -3.39 -5.31 14.02
N GLU A 16 -2.67 -6.42 14.15
CA GLU A 16 -1.37 -6.45 14.83
C GLU A 16 -0.29 -5.69 14.04
N ASP A 17 -0.22 -5.90 12.74
CA ASP A 17 0.87 -5.37 11.91
C ASP A 17 0.52 -4.03 11.23
N LEU A 18 -0.77 -3.76 11.03
CA LEU A 18 -1.23 -2.64 10.24
C LEU A 18 -0.78 -1.26 10.76
N PRO A 19 -0.76 -0.97 12.06
CA PRO A 19 -0.32 0.34 12.53
C PRO A 19 1.10 0.69 12.10
N ARG A 20 2.01 -0.27 12.13
CA ARG A 20 3.40 -0.07 11.72
C ARG A 20 3.52 0.12 10.21
N CYS A 21 2.76 -0.65 9.43
CA CYS A 21 2.68 -0.48 7.98
C CYS A 21 2.21 0.93 7.62
N LEU A 22 1.10 1.39 8.20
CA LEU A 22 0.55 2.71 7.94
C LEU A 22 1.48 3.83 8.39
N ALA A 23 2.14 3.68 9.54
CA ALA A 23 3.12 4.66 10.00
C ALA A 23 4.27 4.83 9.01
N SER A 24 4.72 3.76 8.37
CA SER A 24 5.79 3.83 7.37
C SER A 24 5.40 4.60 6.11
N LEU A 25 4.11 4.80 5.86
CA LEU A 25 3.62 5.58 4.73
C LEU A 25 3.59 7.08 4.98
N MET A 26 3.70 7.52 6.22
CA MET A 26 3.59 8.95 6.59
C MET A 26 4.53 9.87 5.82
N PRO A 27 5.81 9.53 5.58
CA PRO A 27 6.67 10.40 4.79
C PRO A 27 6.13 10.67 3.38
N GLY A 28 5.44 9.71 2.78
CA GLY A 28 4.82 9.87 1.47
C GLY A 28 3.61 10.81 1.50
N ALA A 29 2.82 10.73 2.57
CA ALA A 29 1.69 11.65 2.76
C ALA A 29 2.18 13.08 2.98
N GLU A 30 3.18 13.27 3.83
CA GLU A 30 3.79 14.58 4.11
C GLU A 30 4.43 15.19 2.87
N ALA A 31 5.00 14.37 2.01
CA ALA A 31 5.63 14.82 0.77
C ALA A 31 4.63 15.12 -0.35
N GLY A 32 3.33 14.91 -0.14
CA GLY A 32 2.31 15.09 -1.16
C GLY A 32 2.33 14.02 -2.26
N LEU A 33 2.94 12.89 -2.01
CA LEU A 33 3.04 11.78 -2.96
C LEU A 33 1.80 10.89 -2.96
N ILE A 34 1.25 10.61 -1.79
CA ILE A 34 0.12 9.70 -1.62
C ILE A 34 -1.20 10.44 -1.79
N ARG A 35 -2.00 9.97 -2.73
CA ARG A 35 -3.37 10.46 -2.94
C ARG A 35 -4.37 9.81 -1.99
N GLU A 36 -4.21 8.51 -1.77
CA GLU A 36 -5.12 7.72 -0.95
C GLU A 36 -4.44 6.43 -0.50
N VAL A 37 -4.89 5.90 0.61
CA VAL A 37 -4.53 4.58 1.09
C VAL A 37 -5.80 3.75 1.16
N LEU A 38 -5.86 2.67 0.37
CA LEU A 38 -7.02 1.80 0.27
C LEU A 38 -6.69 0.43 0.88
N LEU A 39 -7.42 0.07 1.93
CA LEU A 39 -7.38 -1.27 2.47
C LEU A 39 -8.44 -2.10 1.77
N SER A 40 -8.01 -3.10 1.00
CA SER A 40 -8.90 -4.04 0.35
C SER A 40 -9.08 -5.24 1.28
N ASP A 41 -10.19 -5.23 2.02
CA ASP A 41 -10.40 -6.14 3.14
C ASP A 41 -11.19 -7.38 2.77
N GLY A 42 -10.66 -8.53 3.12
CA GLY A 42 -11.26 -9.84 2.83
C GLY A 42 -12.21 -10.36 3.89
N GLY A 43 -12.70 -9.49 4.78
CA GLY A 43 -13.67 -9.87 5.81
C GLY A 43 -13.07 -9.94 7.22
N SER A 44 -12.23 -8.97 7.59
CA SER A 44 -11.65 -8.89 8.93
C SER A 44 -12.72 -8.67 9.99
N ARG A 45 -12.52 -9.31 11.13
CA ARG A 45 -13.40 -9.18 12.31
C ARG A 45 -12.69 -8.56 13.51
N ASP A 46 -11.40 -8.30 13.40
CA ASP A 46 -10.59 -7.65 14.42
C ASP A 46 -10.67 -6.11 14.29
N ALA A 47 -9.76 -5.40 14.93
CA ALA A 47 -9.71 -3.94 14.92
C ALA A 47 -9.15 -3.34 13.61
N THR A 48 -9.00 -4.11 12.53
CA THR A 48 -8.44 -3.64 11.25
C THR A 48 -9.18 -2.40 10.73
N ALA A 49 -10.51 -2.42 10.71
CA ALA A 49 -11.31 -1.30 10.23
C ALA A 49 -11.14 -0.05 11.09
N ASP A 50 -11.08 -0.20 12.40
CA ASP A 50 -10.89 0.92 13.32
C ASP A 50 -9.52 1.57 13.15
N ILE A 51 -8.49 0.76 12.95
CA ILE A 51 -7.13 1.23 12.71
C ILE A 51 -7.06 2.01 11.40
N ALA A 52 -7.71 1.51 10.35
CA ALA A 52 -7.77 2.19 9.06
C ALA A 52 -8.43 3.56 9.19
N ASP A 53 -9.56 3.63 9.86
CA ASP A 53 -10.31 4.86 10.07
C ASP A 53 -9.48 5.88 10.85
N ALA A 54 -8.85 5.47 11.93
CA ALA A 54 -8.01 6.33 12.75
C ALA A 54 -6.81 6.90 11.97
N ALA A 55 -6.30 6.18 10.98
CA ALA A 55 -5.17 6.60 10.16
C ALA A 55 -5.58 7.40 8.92
N GLY A 56 -6.86 7.60 8.68
CA GLY A 56 -7.36 8.28 7.49
C GLY A 56 -7.33 7.45 6.22
N ALA A 57 -7.16 6.13 6.33
CA ALA A 57 -7.23 5.21 5.21
C ALA A 57 -8.70 4.82 4.94
N SER A 58 -9.00 4.51 3.70
CA SER A 58 -10.30 4.00 3.31
C SER A 58 -10.30 2.47 3.29
N ILE A 59 -11.38 1.85 3.71
CA ILE A 59 -11.52 0.41 3.67
C ILE A 59 -12.58 0.03 2.62
N ILE A 60 -12.26 -0.98 1.81
CA ILE A 60 -13.14 -1.49 0.76
C ILE A 60 -13.33 -2.97 1.01
N GLN A 61 -14.57 -3.43 0.96
CA GLN A 61 -14.86 -4.85 1.11
C GLN A 61 -14.57 -5.59 -0.20
N SER A 62 -13.91 -6.72 -0.07
CA SER A 62 -13.55 -7.59 -1.17
C SER A 62 -13.87 -9.04 -0.83
N GLU A 63 -13.99 -9.87 -1.84
CA GLU A 63 -13.92 -11.30 -1.64
C GLU A 63 -12.55 -11.68 -1.09
N ARG A 64 -12.52 -12.69 -0.25
CA ARG A 64 -11.29 -13.21 0.32
C ARG A 64 -10.41 -13.83 -0.76
N GLY A 65 -9.15 -13.47 -0.78
CA GLY A 65 -8.16 -13.94 -1.72
C GLY A 65 -7.25 -12.82 -2.16
N ARG A 66 -5.94 -13.03 -2.11
CA ARG A 66 -4.96 -11.97 -2.37
C ARG A 66 -5.15 -11.34 -3.75
N GLY A 67 -5.30 -12.14 -4.78
CA GLY A 67 -5.51 -11.64 -6.14
C GLY A 67 -6.81 -10.85 -6.28
N LYS A 68 -7.89 -11.32 -5.67
CA LYS A 68 -9.19 -10.66 -5.67
C LYS A 68 -9.13 -9.33 -4.91
N GLN A 69 -8.47 -9.33 -3.76
CA GLN A 69 -8.32 -8.12 -2.94
C GLN A 69 -7.49 -7.07 -3.67
N LEU A 70 -6.39 -7.45 -4.31
CA LEU A 70 -5.58 -6.53 -5.11
C LEU A 70 -6.37 -5.97 -6.29
N ALA A 71 -7.11 -6.80 -7.01
CA ALA A 71 -7.92 -6.36 -8.14
C ALA A 71 -9.04 -5.39 -7.70
N THR A 72 -9.69 -5.66 -6.59
CA THR A 72 -10.74 -4.79 -6.04
C THR A 72 -10.16 -3.42 -5.69
N GLY A 73 -9.01 -3.39 -5.01
CA GLY A 73 -8.33 -2.14 -4.67
C GLY A 73 -7.90 -1.37 -5.89
N ALA A 74 -7.35 -2.05 -6.89
CA ALA A 74 -6.90 -1.42 -8.12
C ALA A 74 -8.05 -0.75 -8.89
N LYS A 75 -9.22 -1.37 -8.93
CA LYS A 75 -10.41 -0.79 -9.58
C LYS A 75 -10.92 0.46 -8.87
N ALA A 76 -10.77 0.55 -7.57
CA ALA A 76 -11.22 1.69 -6.79
C ALA A 76 -10.21 2.83 -6.74
N ALA A 77 -8.97 2.59 -7.13
CA ALA A 77 -7.89 3.55 -7.04
C ALA A 77 -8.05 4.71 -8.01
N ARG A 78 -7.72 5.92 -7.56
CA ARG A 78 -7.83 7.17 -8.34
C ARG A 78 -6.48 7.72 -8.80
N GLY A 79 -5.38 7.24 -8.21
CA GLY A 79 -4.05 7.70 -8.55
C GLY A 79 -3.57 7.19 -9.90
N GLU A 80 -2.66 7.92 -10.52
CA GLU A 80 -1.99 7.49 -11.75
C GLU A 80 -1.12 6.25 -11.55
N TRP A 81 -0.58 6.12 -10.33
CA TRP A 81 0.31 5.03 -9.94
C TRP A 81 -0.32 4.22 -8.83
N LEU A 82 -0.12 2.92 -8.88
CA LEU A 82 -0.54 1.99 -7.83
C LEU A 82 0.67 1.42 -7.12
N LEU A 83 0.62 1.47 -5.80
CA LEU A 83 1.60 0.84 -4.93
C LEU A 83 0.91 -0.27 -4.16
N PHE A 84 1.25 -1.52 -4.44
CA PHE A 84 0.73 -2.66 -3.70
C PHE A 84 1.66 -2.97 -2.53
N LEU A 85 1.11 -2.97 -1.33
CA LEU A 85 1.88 -3.14 -0.10
C LEU A 85 1.18 -4.15 0.81
N HIS A 86 1.93 -5.09 1.37
CA HIS A 86 1.39 -6.03 2.35
C HIS A 86 1.28 -5.37 3.73
N ALA A 87 0.23 -5.73 4.49
CA ALA A 87 -0.06 -5.14 5.79
C ALA A 87 1.03 -5.40 6.85
N ASP A 88 1.83 -6.44 6.69
CA ASP A 88 2.95 -6.78 7.57
C ASP A 88 4.28 -6.16 7.14
N THR A 89 4.27 -5.29 6.16
CA THR A 89 5.46 -4.65 5.61
C THR A 89 5.59 -3.22 6.11
N SER A 90 6.78 -2.86 6.56
CA SER A 90 7.15 -1.46 6.84
C SER A 90 8.17 -1.00 5.81
N LEU A 91 7.93 0.17 5.24
CA LEU A 91 8.83 0.75 4.25
C LEU A 91 10.02 1.41 4.93
N THR A 92 11.16 1.40 4.26
CA THR A 92 12.36 2.12 4.70
C THR A 92 12.17 3.63 4.51
N ARG A 93 12.99 4.45 5.18
CA ARG A 93 12.85 5.92 5.13
C ARG A 93 13.02 6.52 3.75
N ASP A 94 13.78 5.87 2.89
CA ASP A 94 14.10 6.35 1.54
C ASP A 94 13.06 5.93 0.48
N TRP A 95 11.95 5.32 0.88
CA TRP A 95 10.98 4.80 -0.09
C TRP A 95 10.38 5.89 -0.97
N VAL A 96 10.15 7.08 -0.43
CA VAL A 96 9.58 8.20 -1.19
C VAL A 96 10.50 8.61 -2.34
N GLU A 97 11.78 8.76 -2.07
CA GLU A 97 12.77 9.11 -3.08
C GLU A 97 12.88 8.04 -4.16
N ARG A 98 12.89 6.77 -3.75
CA ARG A 98 12.97 5.63 -4.67
C ARG A 98 11.76 5.55 -5.59
N VAL A 99 10.56 5.77 -5.06
CA VAL A 99 9.34 5.78 -5.86
C VAL A 99 9.35 6.98 -6.82
N ARG A 100 9.72 8.16 -6.36
CA ARG A 100 9.83 9.34 -7.22
C ARG A 100 10.83 9.16 -8.34
N ASP A 101 11.99 8.60 -8.04
CA ASP A 101 13.01 8.32 -9.05
C ASP A 101 12.49 7.35 -10.11
N HIS A 102 11.79 6.31 -9.69
CA HIS A 102 11.20 5.37 -10.63
C HIS A 102 10.15 6.03 -11.52
N MET A 103 9.26 6.82 -10.94
CA MET A 103 8.21 7.53 -11.68
C MET A 103 8.80 8.48 -12.72
N ALA A 104 9.91 9.14 -12.40
CA ALA A 104 10.57 10.08 -13.29
C ALA A 104 11.38 9.40 -14.38
N ASN A 105 12.05 8.30 -14.08
CA ASN A 105 13.05 7.68 -14.96
C ASN A 105 12.54 6.46 -15.74
N ALA A 106 11.44 5.84 -15.30
CA ALA A 106 10.88 4.66 -15.95
C ALA A 106 9.35 4.67 -15.93
N PRO A 107 8.70 5.72 -16.48
CA PRO A 107 7.27 5.94 -16.29
C PRO A 107 6.35 4.87 -16.90
N GLY A 108 6.85 4.05 -17.82
CA GLY A 108 6.09 2.98 -18.44
C GLY A 108 6.32 1.60 -17.87
N LYS A 109 7.09 1.48 -16.80
CA LYS A 109 7.49 0.18 -16.24
C LYS A 109 7.07 0.00 -14.80
N ALA A 110 6.71 -1.25 -14.46
CA ALA A 110 6.53 -1.65 -13.07
C ALA A 110 7.88 -1.72 -12.36
N ALA A 111 7.91 -1.40 -11.09
CA ALA A 111 9.08 -1.53 -10.25
C ALA A 111 8.83 -2.51 -9.12
N TYR A 112 9.88 -3.20 -8.75
CA TYR A 112 9.88 -4.13 -7.64
C TYR A 112 10.91 -3.65 -6.63
N PHE A 113 10.46 -3.31 -5.42
CA PHE A 113 11.34 -2.80 -4.39
C PHE A 113 11.56 -3.84 -3.31
N THR A 114 12.81 -4.13 -2.99
CA THR A 114 13.16 -5.20 -2.05
C THR A 114 13.73 -4.78 -0.70
N PRO A 115 14.01 -3.54 -0.36
CA PRO A 115 14.49 -3.27 0.99
C PRO A 115 13.35 -2.92 1.91
N PHE A 116 12.75 -3.93 2.50
CA PHE A 116 11.70 -3.74 3.49
C PHE A 116 12.13 -4.32 4.81
N LYS A 117 11.82 -3.60 5.86
CA LYS A 117 11.89 -4.14 7.19
C LYS A 117 10.59 -4.92 7.42
N LEU A 118 10.69 -6.23 7.39
CA LEU A 118 9.56 -7.09 7.73
C LEU A 118 9.34 -7.06 9.23
N CYS A 119 8.08 -6.93 9.63
CA CYS A 119 7.70 -6.95 11.03
C CYS A 119 7.85 -8.35 11.64
N LYS A 120 7.82 -9.37 10.84
CA LYS A 120 8.01 -10.76 11.25
C LYS A 120 8.97 -11.44 10.27
N PRO A 121 9.87 -12.32 10.74
CA PRO A 121 10.72 -13.08 9.86
C PRO A 121 9.87 -14.07 9.06
N ARG A 122 9.35 -13.64 7.94
CA ARG A 122 8.71 -14.51 6.96
C ARG A 122 9.54 -14.54 5.71
N ARG A 123 9.53 -15.70 5.08
CA ARG A 123 10.14 -15.88 3.77
C ARG A 123 9.63 -14.80 2.82
N LEU A 124 10.53 -14.04 2.31
CA LEU A 124 10.51 -13.19 1.13
C LEU A 124 9.25 -13.24 0.28
N MET A 125 8.26 -12.41 0.58
CA MET A 125 7.16 -12.15 -0.36
C MET A 125 6.49 -10.80 -0.10
N ALA A 126 7.14 -9.91 0.62
CA ALA A 126 6.66 -8.54 0.72
C ALA A 126 7.18 -7.78 -0.49
N ALA A 127 6.42 -7.88 -1.54
CA ALA A 127 6.70 -7.16 -2.76
C ALA A 127 5.96 -5.83 -2.74
N LEU A 128 6.71 -4.80 -2.94
CA LEU A 128 6.17 -3.52 -3.28
C LEU A 128 6.11 -3.48 -4.80
N LEU A 129 4.93 -3.47 -5.36
CA LEU A 129 4.75 -3.42 -6.79
C LEU A 129 4.16 -2.06 -7.17
N LEU A 130 4.90 -1.31 -7.94
CA LEU A 130 4.50 0.01 -8.41
C LEU A 130 4.12 -0.07 -9.88
N PHE A 131 2.88 0.29 -10.19
CA PHE A 131 2.39 0.35 -11.57
C PHE A 131 1.87 1.72 -11.93
N LYS A 132 2.09 2.11 -13.16
CA LYS A 132 1.36 3.22 -13.76
C LYS A 132 0.11 2.69 -14.44
N ILE A 133 -1.03 3.28 -14.12
CA ILE A 133 -2.27 3.02 -14.83
C ILE A 133 -2.32 3.95 -16.03
N SER A 134 -2.37 3.38 -17.19
CA SER A 134 -2.52 4.15 -18.42
C SER A 134 -3.98 4.54 -18.62
#